data_002a6bd21fbd2dcbc8726f43974ebca8
#
_entry.id   002a6bd21fbd2dcbc8726f43974ebca8
#
_cell.length_a   1.000
_cell.length_b   1.000
_cell.length_c   1.000
_cell.angle_alpha   90.00
_cell.angle_beta   90.00
_cell.angle_gamma   90.00
#
_symmetry.space_group_name_H-M   'P 1'
#
loop_
_entity.id
_entity.type
_entity.pdbx_description
1 polymer ?
#
loop_
_entity_poly.entity_id
_entity_poly.type
_entity_poly.pdbx_seq_one_letter_code
_entity_poly.pdbx_strand_id
1 'polypeptide(L)'
;MTTKVPTVGFVSLGCPKAGSDAERILTKLRAEGYEISPSYDNSDLVIVNTCGFIDAAVEESLDAIGEALNENGKVIVTGCLGAKGDIVQTTHPAVLAVTGPHAADEVMGYVHQHLPKPHDPYSDLVPPQGVRLTPDHFAYLKISEGCNHSCTFCIIPSLRGPLVSRPVGDVLAEAENLARAGVKEILG
;
A
#
# COMPACT_ATOMS: atom_id res chain seq x y z
N MET A 1 8.06 -4.83 -31.82
CA MET A 1 6.86 -5.16 -31.04
C MET A 1 6.93 -4.32 -29.78
N THR A 2 6.13 -3.26 -29.69
CA THR A 2 6.00 -2.46 -28.46
C THR A 2 5.28 -3.34 -27.44
N THR A 3 6.01 -3.90 -26.50
CA THR A 3 5.42 -4.59 -25.34
C THR A 3 4.61 -3.53 -24.57
N LYS A 4 3.29 -3.72 -24.50
CA LYS A 4 2.41 -2.88 -23.67
C LYS A 4 2.95 -2.90 -22.24
N VAL A 5 3.15 -1.72 -21.66
CA VAL A 5 3.53 -1.60 -20.26
C VAL A 5 2.39 -2.14 -19.39
N PRO A 6 2.66 -3.06 -18.45
CA PRO A 6 1.62 -3.57 -17.57
C PRO A 6 1.06 -2.47 -16.67
N THR A 7 -0.26 -2.44 -16.53
CA THR A 7 -1.00 -1.47 -15.72
C THR A 7 -1.49 -2.12 -14.43
N VAL A 8 -1.19 -1.52 -13.29
CA VAL A 8 -1.63 -1.97 -11.97
C VAL A 8 -2.70 -1.02 -11.44
N GLY A 9 -3.89 -1.54 -11.21
CA GLY A 9 -4.95 -0.85 -10.48
C GLY A 9 -4.60 -0.77 -9.01
N PHE A 10 -4.80 0.38 -8.37
CA PHE A 10 -4.49 0.55 -6.97
C PHE A 10 -5.60 1.29 -6.24
N VAL A 11 -6.16 0.63 -5.23
CA VAL A 11 -7.19 1.20 -4.35
C VAL A 11 -6.67 1.21 -2.92
N SER A 12 -6.75 2.36 -2.26
CA SER A 12 -6.31 2.51 -0.87
C SER A 12 -7.47 2.93 0.01
N LEU A 13 -7.79 2.07 0.96
CA LEU A 13 -8.80 2.27 1.98
C LEU A 13 -8.13 2.48 3.33
N GLY A 14 -8.70 3.34 4.15
CA GLY A 14 -8.29 3.45 5.55
C GLY A 14 -7.55 4.73 5.94
N CYS A 15 -6.74 4.61 6.98
CA CYS A 15 -6.16 5.73 7.71
C CYS A 15 -4.83 6.23 7.07
N PRO A 16 -4.29 7.38 7.55
CA PRO A 16 -2.99 7.89 7.10
C PRO A 16 -1.83 6.89 7.13
N LYS A 17 -1.80 5.97 8.09
CA LYS A 17 -0.79 4.90 8.14
C LYS A 17 -0.91 3.92 6.99
N ALA A 18 -2.13 3.55 6.62
CA ALA A 18 -2.39 2.73 5.43
C ALA A 18 -2.02 3.49 4.15
N GLY A 19 -2.26 4.80 4.10
CA GLY A 19 -1.83 5.68 3.02
C GLY A 19 -0.31 5.67 2.82
N SER A 20 0.47 5.81 3.90
CA SER A 20 1.94 5.73 3.83
C SER A 20 2.45 4.36 3.36
N ASP A 21 1.78 3.27 3.71
CA ASP A 21 2.12 1.94 3.20
C ASP A 21 1.79 1.83 1.70
N ALA A 22 0.65 2.39 1.27
CA ALA A 22 0.25 2.48 -0.13
C ALA A 22 1.28 3.28 -0.96
N GLU A 23 1.69 4.44 -0.50
CA GLU A 23 2.70 5.29 -1.16
C GLU A 23 4.02 4.56 -1.40
N ARG A 24 4.45 3.70 -0.48
CA ARG A 24 5.63 2.86 -0.64
C ARG A 24 5.47 1.82 -1.76
N ILE A 25 4.31 1.17 -1.83
CA ILE A 25 4.02 0.21 -2.90
C ILE A 25 3.97 0.94 -4.25
N LEU A 26 3.26 2.05 -4.33
CA LEU A 26 3.14 2.87 -5.54
C LEU A 26 4.52 3.37 -6.03
N THR A 27 5.38 3.80 -5.10
CA THR A 27 6.75 4.21 -5.40
C THR A 27 7.56 3.09 -6.04
N LYS A 28 7.47 1.87 -5.49
CA LYS A 28 8.16 0.68 -6.05
C LYS A 28 7.61 0.30 -7.43
N LEU A 29 6.29 0.27 -7.60
CA LEU A 29 5.65 0.03 -8.89
C LEU A 29 6.13 1.04 -9.95
N ARG A 30 6.14 2.32 -9.58
CA ARG A 30 6.59 3.38 -10.48
C ARG A 30 8.08 3.25 -10.83
N ALA A 31 8.94 2.94 -9.84
CA ALA A 31 10.37 2.72 -10.07
C ALA A 31 10.65 1.57 -11.04
N GLU A 32 9.82 0.53 -11.05
CA GLU A 32 9.93 -0.59 -11.98
C GLU A 32 9.19 -0.36 -13.31
N GLY A 33 8.60 0.83 -13.51
CA GLY A 33 8.00 1.25 -14.76
C GLY A 33 6.59 0.76 -15.01
N TYR A 34 5.89 0.22 -14.00
CA TYR A 34 4.47 -0.09 -14.11
C TYR A 34 3.63 1.17 -14.24
N GLU A 35 2.60 1.12 -15.08
CA GLU A 35 1.56 2.14 -15.08
C GLU A 35 0.61 1.92 -13.91
N ILE A 36 0.20 3.01 -13.26
CA ILE A 36 -0.72 2.97 -12.11
C ILE A 36 -2.05 3.57 -12.53
N SER A 37 -3.14 2.84 -12.28
CA SER A 37 -4.51 3.26 -12.55
C SER A 37 -5.32 3.33 -11.25
N PRO A 38 -6.17 4.34 -11.08
CA PRO A 38 -7.14 4.35 -9.97
C PRO A 38 -8.38 3.48 -10.24
N SER A 39 -8.49 2.88 -11.42
CA SER A 39 -9.63 2.07 -11.87
C SER A 39 -9.30 0.58 -11.85
N TYR A 40 -10.30 -0.24 -11.58
CA TYR A 40 -10.22 -1.70 -11.72
C TYR A 40 -10.19 -2.11 -13.20
N ASP A 41 -10.99 -1.40 -14.01
CA ASP A 41 -11.09 -1.62 -15.46
C ASP A 41 -9.76 -1.35 -16.16
N ASN A 42 -9.46 -2.16 -17.16
CA ASN A 42 -8.26 -2.04 -17.99
C ASN A 42 -6.92 -2.16 -17.24
N SER A 43 -6.93 -2.57 -15.98
CA SER A 43 -5.73 -2.93 -15.24
C SER A 43 -5.40 -4.40 -15.49
N ASP A 44 -4.11 -4.73 -15.59
CA ASP A 44 -3.66 -6.11 -15.78
C ASP A 44 -3.65 -6.88 -14.43
N LEU A 45 -3.66 -6.15 -13.30
CA LEU A 45 -3.77 -6.63 -11.93
C LEU A 45 -4.23 -5.49 -11.02
N VAL A 46 -4.96 -5.80 -9.94
CA VAL A 46 -5.41 -4.82 -8.95
C VAL A 46 -4.81 -5.12 -7.58
N ILE A 47 -4.36 -4.08 -6.89
CA ILE A 47 -3.94 -4.12 -5.49
C ILE A 47 -4.97 -3.36 -4.64
N VAL A 48 -5.53 -4.01 -3.64
CA VAL A 48 -6.44 -3.39 -2.67
C VAL A 48 -5.74 -3.30 -1.32
N ASN A 49 -5.40 -2.07 -0.91
CA ASN A 49 -4.83 -1.78 0.41
C ASN A 49 -5.96 -1.51 1.39
N THR A 50 -6.13 -2.39 2.36
CA THR A 50 -7.32 -2.53 3.18
C THR A 50 -7.18 -1.97 4.59
N CYS A 51 -8.32 -1.59 5.17
CA CYS A 51 -8.45 -1.27 6.58
C CYS A 51 -9.07 -2.44 7.34
N GLY A 52 -8.56 -2.71 8.54
CA GLY A 52 -9.09 -3.77 9.41
C GLY A 52 -9.37 -3.27 10.84
N PHE A 53 -9.46 -1.94 11.05
CA PHE A 53 -9.48 -1.37 12.39
C PHE A 53 -10.85 -1.46 13.07
N ILE A 54 -11.91 -1.11 12.35
CA ILE A 54 -13.31 -1.19 12.84
C ILE A 54 -14.13 -2.04 11.90
N ASP A 55 -15.26 -2.57 12.36
CA ASP A 55 -16.09 -3.50 11.60
C ASP A 55 -16.61 -2.88 10.29
N ALA A 56 -17.06 -1.64 10.31
CA ALA A 56 -17.49 -0.94 9.10
C ALA A 56 -16.35 -0.82 8.04
N ALA A 57 -15.10 -0.62 8.46
CA ALA A 57 -13.97 -0.58 7.54
C ALA A 57 -13.56 -1.98 7.04
N VAL A 58 -13.85 -3.03 7.82
CA VAL A 58 -13.70 -4.42 7.36
C VAL A 58 -14.71 -4.72 6.27
N GLU A 59 -16.00 -4.37 6.48
CA GLU A 59 -17.07 -4.54 5.49
C GLU A 59 -16.74 -3.78 4.20
N GLU A 60 -16.40 -2.49 4.29
CA GLU A 60 -15.98 -1.68 3.12
C GLU A 60 -14.80 -2.31 2.38
N SER A 61 -13.82 -2.84 3.12
CA SER A 61 -12.65 -3.49 2.51
C SER A 61 -13.03 -4.79 1.79
N LEU A 62 -13.92 -5.61 2.38
CA LEU A 62 -14.39 -6.83 1.74
C LEU A 62 -15.24 -6.53 0.50
N ASP A 63 -16.11 -5.54 0.55
CA ASP A 63 -16.90 -5.10 -0.60
C ASP A 63 -16.02 -4.64 -1.75
N ALA A 64 -15.02 -3.80 -1.47
CA ALA A 64 -14.06 -3.33 -2.49
C ALA A 64 -13.22 -4.48 -3.10
N ILE A 65 -12.86 -5.50 -2.32
CA ILE A 65 -12.19 -6.70 -2.85
C ILE A 65 -13.14 -7.46 -3.79
N GLY A 66 -14.41 -7.61 -3.39
CA GLY A 66 -15.43 -8.27 -4.21
C GLY A 66 -15.67 -7.54 -5.53
N GLU A 67 -15.76 -6.21 -5.49
CA GLU A 67 -15.88 -5.36 -6.66
C GLU A 67 -14.67 -5.52 -7.60
N ALA A 68 -13.46 -5.41 -7.06
CA ALA A 68 -12.23 -5.59 -7.82
C ALA A 68 -12.12 -6.98 -8.48
N LEU A 69 -12.54 -8.04 -7.78
CA LEU A 69 -12.59 -9.39 -8.35
C LEU A 69 -13.60 -9.52 -9.47
N ASN A 70 -14.76 -8.90 -9.35
CA ASN A 70 -15.80 -8.93 -10.37
C ASN A 70 -15.39 -8.17 -11.64
N GLU A 71 -14.70 -7.06 -11.49
CA GLU A 71 -14.31 -6.21 -12.63
C GLU A 71 -12.98 -6.65 -13.29
N ASN A 72 -12.04 -7.16 -12.52
CA ASN A 72 -10.69 -7.50 -13.00
C ASN A 72 -10.35 -8.99 -12.87
N GLY A 73 -10.69 -9.62 -11.77
CA GLY A 73 -10.41 -11.03 -11.48
C GLY A 73 -9.01 -11.34 -10.94
N LYS A 74 -8.04 -10.42 -11.04
CA LYS A 74 -6.67 -10.58 -10.54
C LYS A 74 -6.41 -9.59 -9.42
N VAL A 75 -6.62 -10.00 -8.19
CA VAL A 75 -6.56 -9.12 -7.02
C VAL A 75 -5.54 -9.59 -6.01
N ILE A 76 -4.66 -8.69 -5.58
CA ILE A 76 -3.78 -8.83 -4.42
C ILE A 76 -4.33 -7.94 -3.31
N VAL A 77 -4.48 -8.50 -2.13
CA VAL A 77 -4.94 -7.77 -0.94
C VAL A 77 -3.76 -7.52 -0.01
N THR A 78 -3.67 -6.29 0.51
CA THR A 78 -2.66 -5.90 1.50
C THR A 78 -3.29 -5.04 2.58
N GLY A 79 -2.53 -4.71 3.61
CA GLY A 79 -2.97 -3.81 4.67
C GLY A 79 -3.48 -4.51 5.93
N CYS A 80 -4.14 -3.73 6.79
CA CYS A 80 -4.50 -4.19 8.14
C CYS A 80 -5.50 -5.35 8.15
N LEU A 81 -6.40 -5.43 7.17
CA LEU A 81 -7.34 -6.55 7.08
C LEU A 81 -6.62 -7.88 6.80
N GLY A 82 -5.54 -7.85 6.00
CA GLY A 82 -4.74 -9.03 5.72
C GLY A 82 -4.05 -9.64 6.96
N ALA A 83 -3.89 -8.86 8.03
CA ALA A 83 -3.38 -9.35 9.32
C ALA A 83 -4.45 -9.97 10.22
N LYS A 84 -5.74 -9.93 9.84
CA LYS A 84 -6.87 -10.50 10.59
C LYS A 84 -7.14 -11.99 10.30
N GLY A 85 -6.13 -12.78 10.00
CA GLY A 85 -6.28 -14.21 9.70
C GLY A 85 -6.95 -14.45 8.34
N ASP A 86 -7.80 -15.49 8.25
CA ASP A 86 -8.30 -16.01 6.97
C ASP A 86 -9.58 -15.34 6.47
N ILE A 87 -10.01 -14.22 7.07
CA ILE A 87 -11.29 -13.58 6.73
C ILE A 87 -11.37 -13.21 5.24
N VAL A 88 -10.30 -12.70 4.67
CA VAL A 88 -10.24 -12.34 3.24
C VAL A 88 -10.36 -13.59 2.37
N GLN A 89 -9.56 -14.61 2.64
CA GLN A 89 -9.57 -15.86 1.86
C GLN A 89 -10.85 -16.66 2.03
N THR A 90 -11.49 -16.60 3.21
CA THR A 90 -12.78 -17.25 3.45
C THR A 90 -13.91 -16.56 2.68
N THR A 91 -13.89 -15.23 2.63
CA THR A 91 -14.93 -14.45 1.95
C THR A 91 -14.69 -14.40 0.44
N HIS A 92 -13.43 -14.25 0.03
CA HIS A 92 -13.01 -14.11 -1.37
C HIS A 92 -11.87 -15.09 -1.71
N PRO A 93 -12.16 -16.39 -1.89
CA PRO A 93 -11.13 -17.40 -2.17
C PRO A 93 -10.40 -17.23 -3.50
N ALA A 94 -10.90 -16.36 -4.38
CA ALA A 94 -10.31 -16.08 -5.68
C ALA A 94 -9.18 -15.04 -5.66
N VAL A 95 -8.88 -14.41 -4.51
CA VAL A 95 -7.74 -13.48 -4.40
C VAL A 95 -6.42 -14.21 -4.64
N LEU A 96 -5.52 -13.55 -5.38
CA LEU A 96 -4.22 -14.15 -5.73
C LEU A 96 -3.28 -14.26 -4.52
N ALA A 97 -3.32 -13.25 -3.64
CA ALA A 97 -2.51 -13.21 -2.43
C ALA A 97 -3.12 -12.27 -1.39
N VAL A 98 -2.83 -12.54 -0.12
CA VAL A 98 -3.18 -11.69 1.02
C VAL A 98 -1.91 -11.42 1.81
N THR A 99 -1.58 -10.16 2.03
CA THR A 99 -0.43 -9.73 2.83
C THR A 99 -0.85 -8.79 3.94
N GLY A 100 -0.06 -8.69 4.99
CA GLY A 100 -0.29 -7.75 6.09
C GLY A 100 0.13 -6.31 5.79
N PRO A 101 0.07 -5.40 6.77
CA PRO A 101 0.66 -4.07 6.67
C PRO A 101 2.19 -4.17 6.55
N HIS A 102 2.83 -3.15 5.98
CA HIS A 102 4.30 -3.07 5.75
C HIS A 102 4.90 -4.09 4.78
N ALA A 103 4.06 -4.80 4.05
CA ALA A 103 4.47 -5.90 3.18
C ALA A 103 4.81 -5.45 1.74
N ALA A 104 5.35 -4.23 1.54
CA ALA A 104 5.58 -3.69 0.20
C ALA A 104 6.48 -4.61 -0.67
N ASP A 105 7.52 -5.21 -0.09
CA ASP A 105 8.40 -6.14 -0.82
C ASP A 105 7.68 -7.45 -1.17
N GLU A 106 6.85 -7.95 -0.25
CA GLU A 106 6.04 -9.14 -0.46
C GLU A 106 4.98 -8.91 -1.55
N VAL A 107 4.28 -7.76 -1.50
CA VAL A 107 3.33 -7.35 -2.55
C VAL A 107 4.03 -7.29 -3.92
N MET A 108 5.21 -6.67 -4.01
CA MET A 108 5.98 -6.65 -5.25
C MET A 108 6.37 -8.05 -5.72
N GLY A 109 6.71 -8.95 -4.80
CA GLY A 109 6.97 -10.37 -5.11
C GLY A 109 5.77 -11.03 -5.79
N TYR A 110 4.56 -10.81 -5.29
CA TYR A 110 3.34 -11.32 -5.92
C TYR A 110 3.03 -10.63 -7.25
N VAL A 111 3.25 -9.32 -7.36
CA VAL A 111 3.12 -8.61 -8.66
C VAL A 111 4.01 -9.26 -9.70
N HIS A 112 5.28 -9.54 -9.40
CA HIS A 112 6.24 -10.17 -10.33
C HIS A 112 5.86 -11.61 -10.71
N GLN A 113 5.11 -12.34 -9.88
CA GLN A 113 4.59 -13.66 -10.21
C GLN A 113 3.50 -13.62 -11.27
N HIS A 114 2.75 -12.51 -11.36
CA HIS A 114 1.58 -12.40 -12.22
C HIS A 114 1.75 -11.45 -13.40
N LEU A 115 2.70 -10.50 -13.31
CA LEU A 115 2.99 -9.54 -14.36
C LEU A 115 4.49 -9.56 -14.72
N PRO A 116 4.84 -9.40 -15.99
CA PRO A 116 6.23 -9.22 -16.39
C PRO A 116 6.76 -7.91 -15.83
N LYS A 117 7.99 -7.93 -15.33
CA LYS A 117 8.68 -6.74 -14.87
C LYS A 117 9.04 -5.87 -16.08
N PRO A 118 8.60 -4.62 -16.16
CA PRO A 118 8.85 -3.76 -17.31
C PRO A 118 10.35 -3.48 -17.54
N HIS A 119 11.07 -3.20 -16.47
CA HIS A 119 12.53 -3.02 -16.45
C HIS A 119 13.06 -3.18 -15.01
N ASP A 120 14.38 -3.17 -14.85
CA ASP A 120 14.99 -3.08 -13.53
C ASP A 120 14.69 -1.69 -12.90
N PRO A 121 14.60 -1.59 -11.56
CA PRO A 121 14.24 -0.34 -10.91
C PRO A 121 15.20 0.80 -11.28
N TYR A 122 14.65 1.90 -11.76
CA TYR A 122 15.37 3.16 -11.97
C TYR A 122 14.87 4.20 -10.97
N SER A 123 15.75 4.62 -10.07
CA SER A 123 15.44 5.68 -9.10
C SER A 123 15.03 7.00 -9.77
N ASP A 124 15.53 7.24 -10.98
CA ASP A 124 15.24 8.47 -11.74
C ASP A 124 13.79 8.56 -12.26
N LEU A 125 13.05 7.45 -12.27
CA LEU A 125 11.63 7.45 -12.64
C LEU A 125 10.70 7.88 -11.49
N VAL A 126 11.25 8.01 -10.30
CA VAL A 126 10.50 8.40 -9.10
C VAL A 126 11.12 9.67 -8.53
N PRO A 127 10.31 10.69 -8.23
CA PRO A 127 10.83 11.87 -7.58
C PRO A 127 11.39 11.53 -6.18
N PRO A 128 12.36 12.31 -5.66
CA PRO A 128 13.02 12.02 -4.37
C PRO A 128 12.08 11.87 -3.17
N GLN A 129 10.91 12.52 -3.21
CA GLN A 129 9.86 12.41 -2.19
C GLN A 129 8.96 11.17 -2.37
N GLY A 130 9.17 10.36 -3.38
CA GLY A 130 8.33 9.22 -3.73
C GLY A 130 6.99 9.61 -4.37
N VAL A 131 6.14 8.60 -4.61
CA VAL A 131 4.74 8.81 -5.03
C VAL A 131 3.90 9.09 -3.80
N ARG A 132 3.10 10.15 -3.82
CA ARG A 132 2.24 10.56 -2.71
C ARG A 132 0.77 10.48 -3.08
N LEU A 133 -0.05 10.13 -2.11
CA LEU A 133 -1.51 10.15 -2.19
C LEU A 133 -2.11 11.42 -1.57
N THR A 134 -1.30 12.15 -0.78
CA THR A 134 -1.69 13.43 -0.18
C THR A 134 -1.62 14.57 -1.18
N PRO A 135 -2.44 15.63 -1.01
CA PRO A 135 -2.26 16.91 -1.72
C PRO A 135 -0.85 17.49 -1.55
N ASP A 136 -0.43 18.37 -2.45
CA ASP A 136 0.95 18.88 -2.50
C ASP A 136 1.38 19.69 -1.26
N HIS A 137 0.41 20.25 -0.53
CA HIS A 137 0.71 21.12 0.60
C HIS A 137 1.03 20.40 1.91
N PHE A 138 0.65 19.13 2.06
CA PHE A 138 1.00 18.34 3.25
C PHE A 138 1.42 16.91 2.91
N ALA A 139 2.11 16.26 3.86
CA ALA A 139 2.49 14.85 3.77
C ALA A 139 2.51 14.18 5.13
N TYR A 140 2.29 12.88 5.14
CA TYR A 140 2.51 12.05 6.33
C TYR A 140 3.94 11.51 6.34
N LEU A 141 4.61 11.67 7.49
CA LEU A 141 5.95 11.14 7.72
C LEU A 141 5.89 10.07 8.80
N LYS A 142 6.02 8.82 8.41
CA LYS A 142 6.01 7.71 9.35
C LYS A 142 7.34 7.65 10.12
N ILE A 143 7.31 7.95 11.42
CA ILE A 143 8.48 7.92 12.31
C ILE A 143 8.64 6.59 13.05
N SER A 144 7.53 5.91 13.31
CA SER A 144 7.50 4.61 13.99
C SER A 144 6.31 3.78 13.54
N GLU A 145 6.35 2.49 13.85
CA GLU A 145 5.29 1.53 13.53
C GLU A 145 4.99 0.63 14.72
N GLY A 146 3.74 0.13 14.79
CA GLY A 146 3.30 -0.75 15.87
C GLY A 146 3.00 -0.03 17.19
N CYS A 147 2.74 -0.79 18.24
CA CYS A 147 2.46 -0.25 19.58
C CYS A 147 2.74 -1.31 20.65
N ASN A 148 3.41 -0.90 21.74
CA ASN A 148 3.72 -1.78 22.89
C ASN A 148 2.69 -1.65 24.05
N HIS A 149 1.65 -0.82 23.90
CA HIS A 149 0.61 -0.72 24.90
C HIS A 149 -0.35 -1.90 24.84
N SER A 150 -0.84 -2.33 26.01
CA SER A 150 -1.77 -3.44 26.17
C SER A 150 -3.20 -2.98 26.51
N CYS A 151 -3.67 -1.95 25.83
CA CYS A 151 -5.03 -1.44 26.04
C CYS A 151 -6.06 -2.52 25.65
N THR A 152 -6.99 -2.84 26.54
CA THR A 152 -7.93 -3.97 26.39
C THR A 152 -8.88 -3.83 25.19
N PHE A 153 -9.13 -2.62 24.73
CA PHE A 153 -10.01 -2.30 23.59
C PHE A 153 -9.27 -2.05 22.28
N CYS A 154 -7.92 -2.10 22.27
CA CYS A 154 -7.13 -1.69 21.12
C CYS A 154 -6.56 -2.87 20.34
N ILE A 155 -6.86 -2.93 19.06
CA ILE A 155 -6.40 -3.97 18.13
C ILE A 155 -5.04 -3.67 17.48
N ILE A 156 -4.49 -2.45 17.65
CA ILE A 156 -3.28 -2.02 16.95
C ILE A 156 -2.09 -2.96 17.12
N PRO A 157 -1.75 -3.46 18.34
CA PRO A 157 -0.62 -4.38 18.50
C PRO A 157 -0.76 -5.67 17.69
N SER A 158 -1.99 -6.19 17.54
CA SER A 158 -2.24 -7.41 16.77
C SER A 158 -2.22 -7.19 15.26
N LEU A 159 -2.56 -5.98 14.79
CA LEU A 159 -2.55 -5.65 13.36
C LEU A 159 -1.17 -5.20 12.87
N ARG A 160 -0.43 -4.44 13.68
CA ARG A 160 0.80 -3.74 13.28
C ARG A 160 2.04 -4.15 14.07
N GLY A 161 1.90 -5.09 14.98
CA GLY A 161 2.99 -5.63 15.77
C GLY A 161 3.53 -4.69 16.87
N PRO A 162 4.68 -5.04 17.47
CA PRO A 162 5.35 -4.24 18.47
C PRO A 162 5.87 -2.91 17.91
N LEU A 163 6.07 -1.94 18.79
CA LEU A 163 6.61 -0.63 18.39
C LEU A 163 8.05 -0.77 17.88
N VAL A 164 8.27 -0.31 16.67
CA VAL A 164 9.58 -0.20 16.04
C VAL A 164 9.75 1.22 15.51
N SER A 165 10.78 1.92 15.97
CA SER A 165 11.13 3.25 15.47
C SER A 165 12.04 3.16 14.26
N ARG A 166 11.83 4.07 13.30
CA ARG A 166 12.73 4.18 12.15
C ARG A 166 14.05 4.85 12.55
N PRO A 167 15.15 4.54 11.86
CA PRO A 167 16.40 5.26 12.03
C PRO A 167 16.22 6.77 11.81
N VAL A 168 16.81 7.58 12.70
CA VAL A 168 16.68 9.06 12.66
C VAL A 168 17.16 9.61 11.31
N GLY A 169 18.26 9.06 10.77
CA GLY A 169 18.80 9.49 9.47
C GLY A 169 17.81 9.33 8.32
N ASP A 170 17.09 8.20 8.29
CA ASP A 170 16.08 7.93 7.24
C ASP A 170 14.88 8.88 7.35
N VAL A 171 14.45 9.14 8.59
CA VAL A 171 13.34 10.07 8.85
C VAL A 171 13.70 11.49 8.43
N LEU A 172 14.93 11.94 8.78
CA LEU A 172 15.42 13.27 8.39
C LEU A 172 15.56 13.40 6.87
N ALA A 173 16.14 12.41 6.20
CA ALA A 173 16.31 12.42 4.75
C ALA A 173 14.95 12.49 4.02
N GLU A 174 13.95 11.74 4.49
CA GLU A 174 12.59 11.79 3.94
C GLU A 174 11.94 13.16 4.19
N ALA A 175 12.05 13.70 5.40
CA ALA A 175 11.54 15.04 5.73
C ALA A 175 12.16 16.14 4.85
N GLU A 176 13.48 16.09 4.62
CA GLU A 176 14.17 17.02 3.74
C GLU A 176 13.70 16.90 2.28
N ASN A 177 13.48 15.69 1.78
CA ASN A 177 12.97 15.47 0.43
C ASN A 177 11.55 16.02 0.27
N LEU A 178 10.69 15.83 1.26
CA LEU A 178 9.35 16.41 1.29
C LEU A 178 9.38 17.94 1.29
N ALA A 179 10.25 18.53 2.13
CA ALA A 179 10.42 19.99 2.19
C ALA A 179 10.93 20.56 0.87
N ARG A 180 11.93 19.90 0.23
CA ARG A 180 12.44 20.31 -1.11
C ARG A 180 11.39 20.19 -2.20
N ALA A 181 10.47 19.21 -2.08
CA ALA A 181 9.33 19.05 -2.98
C ALA A 181 8.23 20.11 -2.79
N GLY A 182 8.38 21.01 -1.81
CA GLY A 182 7.45 22.12 -1.58
C GLY A 182 6.32 21.82 -0.60
N VAL A 183 6.37 20.68 0.11
CA VAL A 183 5.43 20.35 1.19
C VAL A 183 5.52 21.42 2.28
N LYS A 184 4.37 21.92 2.73
CA LYS A 184 4.27 22.99 3.73
C LYS A 184 4.01 22.48 5.14
N GLU A 185 3.42 21.31 5.26
CA GLU A 185 3.04 20.70 6.53
C GLU A 185 3.42 19.21 6.52
N ILE A 186 4.13 18.78 7.55
CA ILE A 186 4.50 17.37 7.75
C ILE A 186 3.82 16.88 9.03
N LEU A 187 3.03 15.83 8.91
CA LEU A 187 2.32 15.16 10.00
C LEU A 187 3.03 13.84 10.33
N GLY A 188 3.49 13.67 11.59
CA GLY A 188 4.23 12.51 12.08
C GLY A 188 3.46 11.61 13.04
#